data_d0def66c26f3c624644dca7a05050ed7
#
_entry.id   d0def66c26f3c624644dca7a05050ed7
#
_cell.length_a   1.000
_cell.length_b   1.000
_cell.length_c   1.000
_cell.angle_alpha   90.00
_cell.angle_beta   90.00
_cell.angle_gamma   90.00
#
_symmetry.space_group_name_H-M   'P 1'
#
loop_
_entity.id
_entity.type
_entity.pdbx_description
1 polymer ?
#
loop_
_entity_poly.entity_id
_entity_poly.type
_entity_poly.pdbx_seq_one_letter_code
_entity_poly.pdbx_strand_id
1 'polypeptide(L)'
;LDISQVTPGHTLVVPKEHYRNLLEMDAASASQLFAQVPKIAQKVMAATKAEGMNIIANCEEVAGQTVFHTHVHLVPRYSADDDLKIDFIAHEPDFDKLAQVAETIKNA
;
A
#
# COMPACT_ATOMS: atom_id res chain seq x y z
N LEU A 1 7.57 1.39 13.65
CA LEU A 1 8.45 1.88 12.58
C LEU A 1 9.04 0.72 11.79
N ASP A 2 9.21 0.91 10.49
CA ASP A 2 9.99 -0.02 9.67
C ASP A 2 11.47 0.21 9.96
N ILE A 3 12.21 -0.88 10.19
CA ILE A 3 13.63 -0.76 10.52
C ILE A 3 14.49 -0.27 9.35
N SER A 4 14.03 -0.48 8.11
CA SER A 4 14.76 -0.06 6.91
C SER A 4 14.65 1.44 6.64
N GLN A 5 13.61 2.09 7.14
CA GLN A 5 13.40 3.54 7.00
C GLN A 5 13.72 4.06 5.60
N VAL A 6 12.97 3.61 4.61
CA VAL A 6 13.14 4.09 3.22
C VAL A 6 13.16 5.62 3.17
N THR A 7 12.26 6.23 3.96
CA THR A 7 12.34 7.65 4.31
C THR A 7 12.16 7.79 5.82
N PRO A 8 12.60 8.89 6.44
CA PRO A 8 12.39 9.09 7.87
C PRO A 8 10.92 9.07 8.25
N GLY A 9 10.55 8.23 9.21
CA GLY A 9 9.18 8.05 9.65
C GLY A 9 8.43 6.92 8.97
N HIS A 10 9.07 6.16 8.10
CA HIS A 10 8.49 4.97 7.46
C HIS A 10 7.91 4.04 8.52
N THR A 11 6.61 3.85 8.48
CA THR A 11 5.83 3.14 9.49
C THR A 11 5.08 1.98 8.85
N LEU A 12 4.89 0.90 9.62
CA LEU A 12 4.05 -0.23 9.20
C LEU A 12 2.81 -0.28 10.06
N VAL A 13 1.65 -0.47 9.44
CA VAL A 13 0.41 -0.80 10.12
C VAL A 13 0.16 -2.28 9.91
N VAL A 14 0.07 -3.03 11.01
CA VAL A 14 0.07 -4.49 11.00
C VAL A 14 -1.11 -5.01 11.81
N PRO A 15 -1.95 -5.93 11.28
CA PRO A 15 -2.97 -6.59 12.08
C PRO A 15 -2.30 -7.57 13.04
N LYS A 16 -2.91 -7.77 14.22
CA LYS A 16 -2.43 -8.76 15.19
C LYS A 16 -2.67 -10.19 14.72
N GLU A 17 -3.81 -10.41 14.08
CA GLU A 17 -4.16 -11.70 13.51
C GLU A 17 -3.37 -11.93 12.22
N HIS A 18 -2.94 -13.18 12.00
CA HIS A 18 -2.13 -13.52 10.84
C HIS A 18 -2.98 -13.70 9.58
N TYR A 19 -2.62 -12.94 8.54
CA TYR A 19 -3.05 -13.13 7.16
C TYR A 19 -1.81 -12.98 6.28
N ARG A 20 -1.68 -13.81 5.27
CA ARG A 20 -0.54 -13.73 4.33
C ARG A 20 -0.44 -12.35 3.69
N ASN A 21 -1.56 -11.83 3.21
CA ASN A 21 -1.68 -10.47 2.67
C ASN A 21 -3.17 -10.09 2.57
N LEU A 22 -3.46 -8.91 2.00
CA LEU A 22 -4.83 -8.40 1.88
C LEU A 22 -5.76 -9.30 1.07
N LEU A 23 -5.23 -10.09 0.14
CA LEU A 23 -6.04 -10.99 -0.70
C LEU A 23 -6.70 -12.11 0.11
N GLU A 24 -6.16 -12.44 1.29
CA GLU A 24 -6.72 -13.44 2.20
C GLU A 24 -7.64 -12.86 3.27
N MET A 25 -7.67 -11.54 3.42
CA MET A 25 -8.45 -10.92 4.50
C MET A 25 -9.94 -10.90 4.21
N ASP A 26 -10.74 -11.21 5.23
CA ASP A 26 -12.18 -10.96 5.18
C ASP A 26 -12.48 -9.46 5.33
N ALA A 27 -13.69 -9.07 4.96
CA ALA A 27 -14.09 -7.66 4.95
C ALA A 27 -14.03 -7.02 6.34
N ALA A 28 -14.40 -7.76 7.39
CA ALA A 28 -14.39 -7.25 8.76
C ALA A 28 -12.97 -6.96 9.25
N SER A 29 -12.05 -7.89 9.03
CA SER A 29 -10.64 -7.74 9.41
C SER A 29 -9.96 -6.63 8.60
N ALA A 30 -10.23 -6.55 7.30
CA ALA A 30 -9.72 -5.48 6.45
C ALA A 30 -10.24 -4.11 6.89
N SER A 31 -11.52 -4.02 7.25
CA SER A 31 -12.13 -2.78 7.76
C SER A 31 -11.47 -2.33 9.05
N GLN A 32 -11.18 -3.24 9.97
CA GLN A 32 -10.49 -2.92 11.22
C GLN A 32 -9.07 -2.39 10.98
N LEU A 33 -8.33 -3.04 10.08
CA LEU A 33 -6.99 -2.61 9.71
C LEU A 33 -7.01 -1.20 9.09
N PHE A 34 -7.82 -1.00 8.07
CA PHE A 34 -7.87 0.26 7.34
C PHE A 34 -8.52 1.40 8.11
N ALA A 35 -9.33 1.11 9.12
CA ALA A 35 -9.82 2.15 10.04
C ALA A 35 -8.69 2.84 10.81
N GLN A 36 -7.58 2.14 11.04
CA GLN A 36 -6.41 2.70 11.74
C GLN A 36 -5.47 3.47 10.82
N VAL A 37 -5.48 3.16 9.52
CA VAL A 37 -4.51 3.73 8.57
C VAL A 37 -4.56 5.26 8.51
N PRO A 38 -5.71 5.92 8.32
CA PRO A 38 -5.75 7.38 8.29
C PRO A 38 -5.30 8.02 9.60
N LYS A 39 -5.66 7.43 10.74
CA LYS A 39 -5.31 7.96 12.07
C LYS A 39 -3.80 7.97 12.28
N ILE A 40 -3.14 6.86 11.96
CA ILE A 40 -1.69 6.72 12.10
C ILE A 40 -0.98 7.60 11.07
N ALA A 41 -1.45 7.58 9.82
CA ALA A 41 -0.88 8.38 8.74
C ALA A 41 -0.89 9.87 9.08
N GLN A 42 -2.00 10.38 9.62
CA GLN A 42 -2.11 11.78 10.04
C GLN A 42 -1.09 12.13 11.13
N LYS A 43 -0.88 11.24 12.10
CA LYS A 43 0.13 11.43 13.13
C LYS A 43 1.54 11.45 12.57
N VAL A 44 1.83 10.54 11.65
CA VAL A 44 3.14 10.49 11.00
C VAL A 44 3.39 11.77 10.19
N MET A 45 2.40 12.21 9.41
CA MET A 45 2.50 13.46 8.65
C MET A 45 2.76 14.68 9.56
N ALA A 46 2.01 14.79 10.65
CA ALA A 46 2.16 15.90 11.60
C ALA A 46 3.54 15.88 12.28
N ALA A 47 4.01 14.71 12.68
CA ALA A 47 5.30 14.56 13.38
C ALA A 47 6.50 14.78 12.48
N THR A 48 6.44 14.31 11.24
CA THR A 48 7.56 14.37 10.29
C THR A 48 7.59 15.65 9.46
N LYS A 49 6.45 16.34 9.37
CA LYS A 49 6.26 17.49 8.47
C LYS A 49 6.50 17.15 7.01
N ALA A 50 6.27 15.89 6.64
CA ALA A 50 6.36 15.44 5.25
C ALA A 50 5.35 16.18 4.37
N GLU A 51 5.64 16.27 3.09
CA GLU A 51 4.76 16.94 2.12
C GLU A 51 3.72 16.00 1.51
N GLY A 52 3.94 14.71 1.61
CA GLY A 52 3.02 13.69 1.12
C GLY A 52 3.30 12.34 1.73
N MET A 53 2.55 11.34 1.31
CA MET A 53 2.72 9.97 1.80
C MET A 53 2.31 8.97 0.74
N ASN A 54 3.11 7.93 0.56
CA ASN A 54 2.67 6.75 -0.17
C ASN A 54 2.22 5.68 0.82
N ILE A 55 1.06 5.12 0.55
CA ILE A 55 0.46 4.03 1.33
C ILE A 55 0.48 2.80 0.45
N ILE A 56 1.27 1.79 0.85
CA ILE A 56 1.58 0.65 -0.02
C ILE A 56 1.29 -0.65 0.72
N ALA A 57 0.57 -1.54 0.06
CA ALA A 57 0.38 -2.91 0.52
C ALA A 57 0.73 -3.86 -0.62
N ASN A 58 1.72 -4.70 -0.42
CA ASN A 58 2.19 -5.63 -1.45
C ASN A 58 1.56 -7.00 -1.22
N CYS A 59 0.98 -7.57 -2.26
CA CYS A 59 0.38 -8.90 -2.21
C CYS A 59 1.11 -9.82 -3.18
N GLU A 60 1.84 -10.79 -2.65
CA GLU A 60 2.68 -11.78 -3.29
C GLU A 60 4.06 -11.25 -3.73
N GLU A 61 4.97 -12.18 -3.91
CA GLU A 61 6.39 -11.87 -4.17
C GLU A 61 6.60 -11.03 -5.43
N VAL A 62 5.88 -11.32 -6.50
CA VAL A 62 5.99 -10.58 -7.77
C VAL A 62 5.59 -9.11 -7.63
N ALA A 63 4.76 -8.80 -6.63
CA ALA A 63 4.33 -7.44 -6.33
C ALA A 63 5.20 -6.76 -5.25
N GLY A 64 6.27 -7.43 -4.81
CA GLY A 64 7.22 -6.85 -3.85
C GLY A 64 7.03 -7.28 -2.39
N GLN A 65 6.14 -8.23 -2.12
CA GLN A 65 5.98 -8.75 -0.75
C GLN A 65 7.17 -9.64 -0.39
N THR A 66 7.86 -9.31 0.70
CA THR A 66 9.01 -10.07 1.20
C THR A 66 8.76 -10.71 2.56
N VAL A 67 7.82 -10.18 3.34
CA VAL A 67 7.38 -10.74 4.61
C VAL A 67 5.93 -11.16 4.46
N PHE A 68 5.62 -12.44 4.73
CA PHE A 68 4.30 -13.00 4.46
C PHE A 68 3.37 -12.94 5.67
N HIS A 69 3.24 -11.74 6.18
CA HIS A 69 2.25 -11.30 7.14
C HIS A 69 1.78 -9.91 6.68
N THR A 70 0.48 -9.72 6.59
CA THR A 70 -0.10 -8.48 6.08
C THR A 70 0.46 -7.26 6.77
N HIS A 71 0.93 -6.31 6.01
CA HIS A 71 1.38 -5.01 6.53
C HIS A 71 1.18 -3.91 5.49
N VAL A 72 0.86 -2.73 5.98
CA VAL A 72 0.65 -1.54 5.15
C VAL A 72 1.77 -0.57 5.43
N HIS A 73 2.53 -0.23 4.40
CA HIS A 73 3.60 0.75 4.49
C HIS A 73 3.02 2.16 4.45
N LEU A 74 3.40 2.97 5.40
CA LEU A 74 3.19 4.42 5.39
C LEU A 74 4.55 5.06 5.17
N VAL A 75 4.78 5.57 3.97
CA VAL A 75 6.09 6.13 3.59
C VAL A 75 5.95 7.63 3.41
N PRO A 76 6.38 8.43 4.40
CA PRO A 76 6.37 9.88 4.26
C PRO A 76 7.26 10.32 3.09
N ARG A 77 6.81 11.33 2.34
CA ARG A 77 7.54 11.84 1.19
C ARG A 77 7.91 13.29 1.43
N TYR A 78 9.19 13.58 1.25
CA TYR A 78 9.76 14.91 1.49
C TYR A 78 10.13 15.62 0.21
N SER A 79 10.38 14.86 -0.85
CA SER A 79 10.61 15.37 -2.20
C SER A 79 10.35 14.26 -3.22
N ALA A 80 10.24 14.63 -4.50
CA ALA A 80 10.10 13.64 -5.58
C ALA A 80 11.35 12.77 -5.76
N ASP A 81 12.50 13.21 -5.23
CA ASP A 81 13.80 12.57 -5.42
C ASP A 81 14.26 11.75 -4.20
N ASP A 82 13.41 11.55 -3.21
CA ASP A 82 13.76 10.72 -2.07
C ASP A 82 13.84 9.22 -2.45
N ASP A 83 14.18 8.36 -1.48
CA ASP A 83 14.58 6.98 -1.76
C ASP A 83 13.45 6.02 -2.09
N LEU A 84 12.19 6.44 -2.09
CA LEU A 84 11.10 5.64 -2.62
C LEU A 84 10.93 5.92 -4.11
N LYS A 85 11.19 4.92 -4.94
CA LYS A 85 11.01 5.02 -6.38
C LYS A 85 9.78 4.21 -6.79
N ILE A 86 8.83 4.88 -7.43
CA ILE A 86 7.63 4.25 -7.98
C ILE A 86 7.63 4.54 -9.48
N ASP A 87 8.04 3.56 -10.25
CA ASP A 87 8.10 3.66 -11.70
C ASP A 87 7.09 2.69 -12.32
N PHE A 88 6.28 3.20 -13.23
CA PHE A 88 5.41 2.35 -14.04
C PHE A 88 5.32 2.90 -15.46
N ILE A 89 5.15 2.02 -16.42
CA ILE A 89 5.05 2.37 -17.83
C ILE A 89 3.57 2.39 -18.18
N ALA A 90 3.06 3.57 -18.58
CA ALA A 90 1.72 3.71 -19.10
C ALA A 90 1.66 3.29 -20.56
N HIS A 91 0.55 2.70 -20.96
CA HIS A 91 0.31 2.26 -22.33
C HIS A 91 -0.84 3.04 -22.94
N GLU A 92 -0.85 3.14 -24.28
CA GLU A 92 -1.97 3.74 -25.00
C GLU A 92 -3.26 2.95 -24.72
N PRO A 93 -4.40 3.64 -24.51
CA PRO A 93 -5.64 2.96 -24.20
C PRO A 93 -6.19 2.19 -25.41
N ASP A 94 -6.65 0.98 -25.15
CA ASP A 94 -7.44 0.16 -26.08
C ASP A 94 -8.81 -0.03 -25.43
N PHE A 95 -9.79 0.75 -25.85
CA PHE A 95 -11.09 0.81 -25.20
C PHE A 95 -11.88 -0.49 -25.34
N ASP A 96 -11.74 -1.22 -26.44
CA ASP A 96 -12.40 -2.52 -26.63
C ASP A 96 -11.83 -3.54 -25.66
N LYS A 97 -10.53 -3.57 -25.52
CA LYS A 97 -9.85 -4.46 -24.57
C LYS A 97 -10.19 -4.12 -23.11
N LEU A 98 -10.28 -2.83 -22.79
CA LEU A 98 -10.69 -2.38 -21.45
C LEU A 98 -12.10 -2.87 -21.11
N ALA A 99 -13.04 -2.79 -22.05
CA ALA A 99 -14.40 -3.29 -21.86
C ALA A 99 -14.43 -4.80 -21.63
N GLN A 100 -13.61 -5.57 -22.36
CA GLN A 100 -13.48 -7.01 -22.18
C GLN A 100 -12.93 -7.38 -20.80
N VAL A 101 -11.88 -6.69 -20.36
CA VAL A 101 -11.28 -6.90 -19.04
C VAL A 101 -12.28 -6.57 -17.94
N ALA A 102 -13.01 -5.45 -18.08
CA ALA A 102 -14.03 -5.05 -17.11
C ALA A 102 -15.11 -6.13 -16.95
N GLU A 103 -15.58 -6.72 -18.07
CA GLU A 103 -16.54 -7.82 -18.01
C GLU A 103 -15.98 -9.06 -17.32
N THR A 104 -14.72 -9.40 -17.61
CA THR A 104 -14.05 -10.53 -16.97
C THR A 104 -13.97 -10.35 -15.44
N ILE A 105 -13.60 -9.16 -14.98
CA ILE A 105 -13.54 -8.84 -13.55
C ILE A 105 -14.92 -8.92 -12.92
N LYS A 106 -15.93 -8.32 -13.56
CA LYS A 106 -17.30 -8.30 -13.08
C LYS A 106 -17.87 -9.70 -12.89
N ASN A 107 -17.51 -10.63 -13.74
CA ASN A 107 -18.04 -12.00 -13.76
C ASN A 107 -17.14 -13.01 -13.01
N ALA A 108 -16.09 -12.55 -12.37
CA ALA A 108 -15.20 -13.42 -11.59
C ALA A 108 -15.84 -13.92 -10.30
#